data_8971871739c900eb543f87f77ffd251b
#
_entry.id   8971871739c900eb543f87f77ffd251b
#
_cell.length_a   1.000
_cell.length_b   1.000
_cell.length_c   1.000
_cell.angle_alpha   90.00
_cell.angle_beta   90.00
_cell.angle_gamma   90.00
#
_symmetry.space_group_name_H-M   'P 1'
#
loop_
_entity.id
_entity.type
_entity.pdbx_description
1 polymer ?
#
loop_
_entity_poly.entity_id
_entity_poly.type
_entity_poly.pdbx_seq_one_letter_code
_entity_poly.pdbx_strand_id
1 'polypeptide(L)'
;ADTSRGTFYNHFRDKDGLLAVLEDEVMADLDALQGRMQSITLADMLAFRATGRPLPFLVELFDYLCEQSDFLHAVLGPGGDVRFGPRLREAVCENLVQNILHEKYRDNPTVFVEYYVAFYAAAYLGIIAHWIERGCPESSETMARIAMRLLFIKPGESIEL
;
A
#
# COMPACT_ATOMS: atom_id res chain seq x y z
N ALA A 1 -11.12 -5.39 -32.29
CA ALA A 1 -11.82 -4.10 -32.26
C ALA A 1 -10.80 -3.00 -32.51
N ASP A 2 -10.83 -2.42 -33.68
CA ASP A 2 -9.92 -1.36 -34.11
C ASP A 2 -10.38 -0.04 -33.47
N THR A 3 -9.92 0.21 -32.25
CA THR A 3 -10.06 1.56 -31.69
C THR A 3 -8.99 2.39 -32.37
N SER A 4 -9.39 3.19 -33.35
CA SER A 4 -8.52 4.04 -34.14
C SER A 4 -7.60 4.86 -33.22
N ARG A 5 -6.30 4.95 -33.54
CA ARG A 5 -5.33 5.83 -32.87
C ARG A 5 -5.89 7.26 -32.70
N GLY A 6 -6.71 7.73 -33.63
CA GLY A 6 -7.36 9.04 -33.53
C GLY A 6 -8.37 9.17 -32.40
N THR A 7 -9.10 8.10 -32.04
CA THR A 7 -10.03 8.11 -30.90
C THR A 7 -9.28 8.13 -29.58
N PHE A 8 -8.13 7.43 -29.51
CA PHE A 8 -7.27 7.44 -28.33
C PHE A 8 -6.68 8.83 -28.07
N TYR A 9 -6.16 9.51 -29.10
CA TYR A 9 -5.61 10.87 -28.96
C TYR A 9 -6.68 11.97 -28.75
N ASN A 10 -7.95 11.71 -29.06
CA ASN A 10 -9.04 12.64 -28.76
C ASN A 10 -9.47 12.63 -27.30
N HIS A 11 -9.22 11.55 -26.55
CA HIS A 11 -9.53 11.44 -25.13
C HIS A 11 -8.39 11.91 -24.22
N PHE A 12 -7.14 11.80 -24.67
CA PHE A 12 -5.97 12.18 -23.87
C PHE A 12 -5.15 13.18 -24.69
N ARG A 13 -5.05 14.42 -24.19
CA ARG A 13 -4.35 15.52 -24.91
C ARG A 13 -2.87 15.23 -25.14
N ASP A 14 -2.29 14.34 -24.30
CA ASP A 14 -0.91 13.89 -24.37
C ASP A 14 -0.69 12.64 -23.47
N LYS A 15 0.53 12.15 -23.47
CA LYS A 15 0.98 11.01 -22.68
C LYS A 15 0.87 11.25 -21.17
N ASP A 16 1.10 12.49 -20.75
CA ASP A 16 1.06 12.90 -19.33
C ASP A 16 -0.39 12.93 -18.82
N GLY A 17 -1.34 13.34 -19.66
CA GLY A 17 -2.76 13.30 -19.34
C GLY A 17 -3.28 11.88 -19.14
N LEU A 18 -2.83 10.92 -19.96
CA LEU A 18 -3.17 9.50 -19.77
C LEU A 18 -2.57 8.95 -18.46
N LEU A 19 -1.30 9.25 -18.21
CA LEU A 19 -0.63 8.82 -16.99
C LEU A 19 -1.35 9.35 -15.74
N ALA A 20 -1.71 10.63 -15.72
CA ALA A 20 -2.43 11.23 -14.60
C ALA A 20 -3.78 10.55 -14.34
N VAL A 21 -4.54 10.16 -15.38
CA VAL A 21 -5.79 9.41 -15.21
C VAL A 21 -5.55 8.04 -14.60
N LEU A 22 -4.54 7.30 -15.07
CA LEU A 22 -4.20 5.98 -14.52
C LEU A 22 -3.73 6.09 -13.07
N GLU A 23 -2.95 7.12 -12.73
CA GLU A 23 -2.54 7.39 -11.35
C GLU A 23 -3.74 7.69 -10.45
N ASP A 24 -4.69 8.50 -10.93
CA ASP A 24 -5.90 8.84 -10.18
C ASP A 24 -6.82 7.62 -10.00
N GLU A 25 -6.92 6.74 -11.00
CA GLU A 25 -7.66 5.47 -10.89
C GLU A 25 -7.03 4.56 -9.82
N VAL A 26 -5.71 4.37 -9.84
CA VAL A 26 -5.01 3.56 -8.83
C VAL A 26 -5.18 4.16 -7.43
N MET A 27 -5.09 5.47 -7.28
CA MET A 27 -5.31 6.13 -5.98
C MET A 27 -6.74 5.95 -5.49
N ALA A 28 -7.75 6.08 -6.38
CA ALA A 28 -9.16 5.89 -6.04
C ALA A 28 -9.45 4.43 -5.62
N ASP A 29 -8.86 3.45 -6.29
CA ASP A 29 -8.99 2.05 -5.93
C ASP A 29 -8.34 1.74 -4.57
N LEU A 30 -7.16 2.30 -4.30
CA LEU A 30 -6.50 2.19 -3.01
C LEU A 30 -7.35 2.83 -1.90
N ASP A 31 -7.93 4.00 -2.13
CA ASP A 31 -8.83 4.67 -1.18
C ASP A 31 -10.10 3.82 -0.93
N ALA A 32 -10.66 3.20 -1.96
CA ALA A 32 -11.83 2.31 -1.82
C ALA A 32 -11.48 1.03 -1.03
N LEU A 33 -10.29 0.46 -1.24
CA LEU A 33 -9.77 -0.65 -0.45
C LEU A 33 -9.58 -0.24 1.01
N GLN A 34 -8.98 0.93 1.24
CA GLN A 34 -8.79 1.49 2.59
C GLN A 34 -10.11 1.79 3.29
N GLY A 35 -11.12 2.30 2.59
CA GLY A 35 -12.46 2.55 3.14
C GLY A 35 -13.18 1.28 3.62
N ARG A 36 -12.77 0.09 3.13
CA ARG A 36 -13.21 -1.21 3.63
C ARG A 36 -12.40 -1.72 4.83
N MET A 37 -11.27 -1.08 5.13
CA MET A 37 -10.51 -1.36 6.34
C MET A 37 -11.29 -0.85 7.54
N GLN A 38 -11.93 -1.75 8.27
CA GLN A 38 -12.30 -1.46 9.64
C GLN A 38 -11.01 -1.32 10.45
N SER A 39 -11.00 -0.40 11.41
CA SER A 39 -9.83 -0.21 12.28
C SER A 39 -9.35 -1.55 12.82
N ILE A 40 -8.07 -1.84 12.69
CA ILE A 40 -7.46 -3.07 13.21
C ILE A 40 -7.62 -3.05 14.74
N THR A 41 -8.34 -4.02 15.26
CA THR A 41 -8.58 -4.13 16.70
C THR A 41 -7.52 -4.99 17.38
N LEU A 42 -7.42 -4.86 18.71
CA LEU A 42 -6.58 -5.76 19.50
C LEU A 42 -7.02 -7.23 19.34
N ALA A 43 -8.31 -7.48 19.14
CA ALA A 43 -8.82 -8.83 18.90
C ALA A 43 -8.30 -9.41 17.60
N ASP A 44 -8.23 -8.62 16.52
CA ASP A 44 -7.66 -9.02 15.23
C ASP A 44 -6.17 -9.37 15.34
N MET A 45 -5.45 -8.59 16.13
CA MET A 45 -4.03 -8.83 16.41
C MET A 45 -3.81 -10.13 17.20
N LEU A 46 -4.65 -10.36 18.21
CA LEU A 46 -4.57 -11.60 18.99
C LEU A 46 -4.97 -12.82 18.14
N ALA A 47 -5.99 -12.68 17.29
CA ALA A 47 -6.40 -13.72 16.36
C ALA A 47 -5.28 -14.08 15.39
N PHE A 48 -4.61 -13.08 14.81
CA PHE A 48 -3.43 -13.31 13.96
C PHE A 48 -2.32 -14.04 14.70
N ARG A 49 -1.98 -13.60 15.91
CA ARG A 49 -0.95 -14.27 16.72
C ARG A 49 -1.29 -15.74 17.06
N ALA A 50 -2.57 -16.03 17.26
CA ALA A 50 -3.03 -17.37 17.60
C ALA A 50 -3.14 -18.30 16.39
N THR A 51 -3.50 -17.77 15.22
CA THR A 51 -3.85 -18.57 14.04
C THR A 51 -2.87 -18.43 12.87
N GLY A 52 -2.05 -17.38 12.86
CA GLY A 52 -1.18 -17.00 11.73
C GLY A 52 -1.96 -16.55 10.48
N ARG A 53 -3.30 -16.41 10.55
CA ARG A 53 -4.12 -15.99 9.42
C ARG A 53 -4.10 -14.48 9.29
N PRO A 54 -3.67 -13.93 8.14
CA PRO A 54 -3.69 -12.50 7.91
C PRO A 54 -5.11 -11.96 7.77
N LEU A 55 -5.26 -10.65 7.93
CA LEU A 55 -6.54 -9.98 7.71
C LEU A 55 -6.93 -10.04 6.23
N PRO A 56 -8.19 -10.39 5.90
CA PRO A 56 -8.62 -10.56 4.51
C PRO A 56 -8.37 -9.33 3.64
N PHE A 57 -8.59 -8.12 4.16
CA PHE A 57 -8.37 -6.90 3.39
C PHE A 57 -6.90 -6.67 3.02
N LEU A 58 -5.93 -7.15 3.83
CA LEU A 58 -4.51 -7.10 3.46
C LEU A 58 -4.21 -8.05 2.30
N VAL A 59 -4.87 -9.20 2.25
CA VAL A 59 -4.74 -10.12 1.11
C VAL A 59 -5.28 -9.44 -0.15
N GLU A 60 -6.49 -8.84 -0.07
CA GLU A 60 -7.08 -8.08 -1.19
C GLU A 60 -6.17 -6.92 -1.64
N LEU A 61 -5.56 -6.21 -0.69
CA LEU A 61 -4.61 -5.14 -1.00
C LEU A 61 -3.40 -5.67 -1.78
N PHE A 62 -2.79 -6.77 -1.34
CA PHE A 62 -1.64 -7.35 -2.03
C PHE A 62 -2.04 -7.99 -3.37
N ASP A 63 -3.24 -8.56 -3.51
CA ASP A 63 -3.78 -9.00 -4.81
C ASP A 63 -3.85 -7.82 -5.79
N TYR A 64 -4.46 -6.72 -5.38
CA TYR A 64 -4.57 -5.50 -6.17
C TYR A 64 -3.19 -4.93 -6.56
N LEU A 65 -2.26 -4.83 -5.61
CA LEU A 65 -0.92 -4.33 -5.87
C LEU A 65 -0.15 -5.21 -6.87
N CYS A 66 -0.36 -6.52 -6.83
CA CYS A 66 0.23 -7.45 -7.80
C CYS A 66 -0.40 -7.29 -9.20
N GLU A 67 -1.70 -7.11 -9.27
CA GLU A 67 -2.40 -6.82 -10.54
C GLU A 67 -1.94 -5.51 -11.18
N GLN A 68 -1.62 -4.50 -10.36
CA GLN A 68 -1.11 -3.20 -10.80
C GLN A 68 0.44 -3.13 -10.87
N SER A 69 1.13 -4.27 -10.73
CA SER A 69 2.59 -4.28 -10.55
C SER A 69 3.35 -3.64 -11.71
N ASP A 70 2.94 -3.87 -12.96
CA ASP A 70 3.58 -3.27 -14.14
C ASP A 70 3.46 -1.74 -14.12
N PHE A 71 2.28 -1.23 -13.79
CA PHE A 71 2.05 0.21 -13.66
C PHE A 71 2.85 0.80 -12.51
N LEU A 72 2.77 0.20 -11.31
CA LEU A 72 3.48 0.65 -10.12
C LEU A 72 5.02 0.63 -10.33
N HIS A 73 5.53 -0.42 -10.98
CA HIS A 73 6.94 -0.49 -11.34
C HIS A 73 7.36 0.64 -12.28
N ALA A 74 6.52 0.97 -13.25
CA ALA A 74 6.80 2.05 -14.20
C ALA A 74 6.77 3.43 -13.55
N VAL A 75 5.78 3.73 -12.68
CA VAL A 75 5.62 5.07 -12.08
C VAL A 75 6.50 5.31 -10.87
N LEU A 76 6.84 4.27 -10.11
CA LEU A 76 7.73 4.36 -8.93
C LEU A 76 9.21 4.15 -9.29
N GLY A 77 9.49 3.63 -10.50
CA GLY A 77 10.83 3.33 -10.97
C GLY A 77 11.59 4.56 -11.49
N PRO A 78 12.85 4.35 -11.92
CA PRO A 78 13.66 5.41 -12.51
C PRO A 78 13.00 5.98 -13.78
N GLY A 79 12.66 7.27 -13.76
CA GLY A 79 11.98 7.95 -14.88
C GLY A 79 10.46 7.95 -14.79
N GLY A 80 9.86 7.43 -13.71
CA GLY A 80 8.43 7.54 -13.42
C GLY A 80 8.01 8.95 -12.96
N ASP A 81 6.72 9.14 -12.67
CA ASP A 81 6.23 10.44 -12.19
C ASP A 81 6.70 10.71 -10.76
N VAL A 82 7.51 11.76 -10.61
CA VAL A 82 8.06 12.19 -9.33
C VAL A 82 6.99 12.61 -8.31
N ARG A 83 5.76 12.85 -8.75
CA ARG A 83 4.63 13.29 -7.90
C ARG A 83 3.85 12.10 -7.33
N PHE A 84 3.81 10.96 -8.03
CA PHE A 84 3.02 9.80 -7.63
C PHE A 84 3.55 9.16 -6.33
N GLY A 85 4.85 8.96 -6.22
CA GLY A 85 5.47 8.39 -5.02
C GLY A 85 5.13 9.16 -3.72
N PRO A 86 5.28 10.50 -3.68
CA PRO A 86 4.81 11.31 -2.56
C PRO A 86 3.31 11.19 -2.26
N ARG A 87 2.42 11.17 -3.27
CA ARG A 87 0.97 10.98 -3.09
C ARG A 87 0.66 9.62 -2.44
N LEU A 88 1.27 8.56 -2.96
CA LEU A 88 1.11 7.21 -2.42
C LEU A 88 1.60 7.14 -0.97
N ARG A 89 2.74 7.77 -0.68
CA ARG A 89 3.27 7.84 0.69
C ARG A 89 2.32 8.55 1.64
N GLU A 90 1.75 9.68 1.23
CA GLU A 90 0.79 10.46 2.02
C GLU A 90 -0.45 9.61 2.33
N ALA A 91 -1.04 8.94 1.35
CA ALA A 91 -2.16 8.04 1.54
C ALA A 91 -1.84 6.90 2.52
N VAL A 92 -0.65 6.30 2.43
CA VAL A 92 -0.20 5.27 3.39
C VAL A 92 -0.05 5.85 4.80
N CYS A 93 0.51 7.06 4.95
CA CYS A 93 0.63 7.72 6.25
C CYS A 93 -0.73 8.00 6.88
N GLU A 94 -1.67 8.55 6.11
CA GLU A 94 -3.04 8.82 6.57
C GLU A 94 -3.73 7.53 7.01
N ASN A 95 -3.60 6.46 6.23
CA ASN A 95 -4.14 5.16 6.57
C ASN A 95 -3.58 4.62 7.90
N LEU A 96 -2.28 4.69 8.11
CA LEU A 96 -1.63 4.28 9.36
C LEU A 96 -2.16 5.09 10.55
N VAL A 97 -2.33 6.40 10.38
CA VAL A 97 -2.87 7.28 11.43
C VAL A 97 -4.32 6.90 11.75
N GLN A 98 -5.17 6.73 10.75
CA GLN A 98 -6.60 6.51 10.94
C GLN A 98 -6.94 5.12 11.46
N ASN A 99 -6.23 4.09 11.01
CA ASN A 99 -6.64 2.70 11.23
C ASN A 99 -5.76 1.94 12.24
N ILE A 100 -4.53 2.38 12.50
CA ILE A 100 -3.59 1.67 13.38
C ILE A 100 -3.35 2.43 14.68
N LEU A 101 -3.30 3.76 14.63
CA LEU A 101 -3.06 4.53 15.85
C LEU A 101 -4.31 4.64 16.72
N HIS A 102 -4.09 4.53 18.04
CA HIS A 102 -5.13 4.78 19.02
C HIS A 102 -5.66 6.23 18.92
N GLU A 103 -6.96 6.45 19.11
CA GLU A 103 -7.63 7.77 19.00
C GLU A 103 -6.87 8.90 19.70
N LYS A 104 -6.34 8.63 20.89
CA LYS A 104 -5.56 9.60 21.65
C LYS A 104 -4.40 10.21 20.85
N TYR A 105 -3.79 9.45 19.96
CA TYR A 105 -2.64 9.90 19.17
C TYR A 105 -3.06 10.50 17.83
N ARG A 106 -4.28 10.19 17.34
CA ARG A 106 -4.86 10.83 16.16
C ARG A 106 -5.17 12.30 16.42
N ASP A 107 -5.80 12.59 17.56
CA ASP A 107 -6.23 13.94 17.91
C ASP A 107 -5.09 14.85 18.39
N ASN A 108 -4.04 14.26 19.00
CA ASN A 108 -2.88 14.97 19.52
C ASN A 108 -1.59 14.19 19.19
N PRO A 109 -1.11 14.26 17.95
CA PRO A 109 0.12 13.59 17.55
C PRO A 109 1.30 14.19 18.34
N THR A 110 2.08 13.31 18.94
CA THR A 110 3.35 13.70 19.56
C THR A 110 4.46 13.61 18.51
N VAL A 111 5.59 14.26 18.74
CA VAL A 111 6.78 14.14 17.87
C VAL A 111 7.17 12.68 17.64
N PHE A 112 7.02 11.82 18.65
CA PHE A 112 7.27 10.38 18.50
C PHE A 112 6.31 9.73 17.48
N VAL A 113 5.03 10.11 17.49
CA VAL A 113 4.01 9.57 16.57
C VAL A 113 4.33 9.95 15.12
N GLU A 114 4.81 11.16 14.88
CA GLU A 114 5.22 11.61 13.54
C GLU A 114 6.34 10.72 12.98
N TYR A 115 7.38 10.46 13.77
CA TYR A 115 8.46 9.55 13.36
C TYR A 115 8.01 8.10 13.25
N TYR A 116 7.12 7.63 14.13
CA TYR A 116 6.54 6.30 14.06
C TYR A 116 5.80 6.07 12.74
N VAL A 117 4.91 6.98 12.36
CA VAL A 117 4.15 6.92 11.11
C VAL A 117 5.09 6.96 9.90
N ALA A 118 6.06 7.88 9.90
CA ALA A 118 7.04 7.99 8.82
C ALA A 118 7.87 6.71 8.65
N PHE A 119 8.29 6.10 9.76
CA PHE A 119 9.05 4.85 9.77
C PHE A 119 8.23 3.69 9.17
N TYR A 120 6.99 3.49 9.65
CA TYR A 120 6.16 2.39 9.14
C TYR A 120 5.73 2.60 7.70
N ALA A 121 5.36 3.82 7.30
CA ALA A 121 5.05 4.11 5.90
C ALA A 121 6.22 3.80 4.97
N ALA A 122 7.43 4.22 5.34
CA ALA A 122 8.64 3.92 4.56
C ALA A 122 8.93 2.41 4.49
N ALA A 123 8.75 1.71 5.61
CA ALA A 123 8.96 0.25 5.68
C ALA A 123 7.96 -0.49 4.76
N TYR A 124 6.67 -0.17 4.83
CA TYR A 124 5.65 -0.81 3.99
C TYR A 124 5.84 -0.52 2.52
N LEU A 125 6.10 0.73 2.14
CA LEU A 125 6.39 1.07 0.75
C LEU A 125 7.65 0.37 0.24
N GLY A 126 8.68 0.23 1.07
CA GLY A 126 9.90 -0.50 0.73
C GLY A 126 9.66 -1.99 0.50
N ILE A 127 8.81 -2.63 1.31
CA ILE A 127 8.45 -4.04 1.14
C ILE A 127 7.66 -4.25 -0.15
N ILE A 128 6.67 -3.39 -0.41
CA ILE A 128 5.85 -3.44 -1.62
C ILE A 128 6.72 -3.25 -2.87
N ALA A 129 7.58 -2.23 -2.87
CA ALA A 129 8.48 -1.96 -3.98
C ALA A 129 9.40 -3.16 -4.24
N HIS A 130 10.04 -3.71 -3.20
CA HIS A 130 10.90 -4.88 -3.31
C HIS A 130 10.18 -6.11 -3.87
N TRP A 131 8.94 -6.35 -3.45
CA TRP A 131 8.12 -7.46 -3.93
C TRP A 131 7.74 -7.30 -5.41
N ILE A 132 7.30 -6.10 -5.81
CA ILE A 132 6.96 -5.76 -7.21
C ILE A 132 8.20 -5.86 -8.11
N GLU A 133 9.34 -5.33 -7.70
CA GLU A 133 10.61 -5.40 -8.45
C GLU A 133 11.04 -6.84 -8.76
N ARG A 134 10.67 -7.78 -7.90
CA ARG A 134 10.94 -9.22 -8.09
C ARG A 134 9.87 -9.95 -8.91
N GLY A 135 8.82 -9.27 -9.35
CA GLY A 135 7.71 -9.84 -10.10
C GLY A 135 6.71 -10.60 -9.24
N CYS A 136 6.45 -10.11 -8.02
CA CYS A 136 5.46 -10.67 -7.07
C CYS A 136 5.61 -12.18 -6.81
N PRO A 137 6.79 -12.70 -6.42
CA PRO A 137 7.03 -14.14 -6.33
C PRO A 137 6.30 -14.80 -5.16
N GLU A 138 6.05 -14.11 -4.08
CA GLU A 138 5.27 -14.59 -2.95
C GLU A 138 3.78 -14.34 -3.19
N SER A 139 2.91 -15.23 -2.69
CA SER A 139 1.46 -15.04 -2.76
C SER A 139 1.01 -13.84 -1.91
N SER A 140 -0.11 -13.21 -2.28
CA SER A 140 -0.71 -12.11 -1.53
C SER A 140 -1.00 -12.46 -0.07
N GLU A 141 -1.42 -13.71 0.19
CA GLU A 141 -1.60 -14.20 1.57
C GLU A 141 -0.26 -14.23 2.34
N THR A 142 0.82 -14.65 1.69
CA THR A 142 2.15 -14.64 2.29
C THR A 142 2.61 -13.21 2.57
N MET A 143 2.42 -12.29 1.61
CA MET A 143 2.77 -10.88 1.79
C MET A 143 1.97 -10.21 2.89
N ALA A 144 0.67 -10.49 2.97
CA ALA A 144 -0.19 -10.00 4.06
C ALA A 144 0.28 -10.51 5.43
N ARG A 145 0.73 -11.76 5.50
CA ARG A 145 1.32 -12.34 6.71
C ARG A 145 2.64 -11.68 7.08
N ILE A 146 3.51 -11.44 6.11
CA ILE A 146 4.78 -10.71 6.30
C ILE A 146 4.49 -9.30 6.83
N ALA A 147 3.58 -8.57 6.20
CA ALA A 147 3.21 -7.20 6.60
C ALA A 147 2.72 -7.16 8.05
N MET A 148 1.83 -8.08 8.45
CA MET A 148 1.36 -8.17 9.83
C MET A 148 2.47 -8.58 10.80
N ARG A 149 3.34 -9.51 10.41
CA ARG A 149 4.45 -9.97 11.25
C ARG A 149 5.42 -8.83 11.56
N LEU A 150 5.73 -8.01 10.59
CA LEU A 150 6.65 -6.88 10.73
C LEU A 150 6.13 -5.78 11.68
N LEU A 151 4.80 -5.67 11.88
CA LEU A 151 4.24 -4.78 12.91
C LEU A 151 4.62 -5.19 14.34
N PHE A 152 4.94 -6.47 14.57
CA PHE A 152 5.09 -7.03 15.90
C PHE A 152 6.48 -7.61 16.19
N ILE A 153 7.40 -7.52 15.22
CA ILE A 153 8.75 -8.05 15.40
C ILE A 153 9.49 -7.27 16.50
N LYS A 154 10.06 -7.99 17.43
CA LYS A 154 10.88 -7.40 18.49
C LYS A 154 12.36 -7.60 18.18
N PRO A 155 13.24 -6.64 18.55
CA PRO A 155 14.68 -6.84 18.45
C PRO A 155 15.11 -8.12 19.18
N GLY A 156 15.85 -8.99 18.50
CA GLY A 156 16.31 -10.27 19.04
C GLY A 156 15.31 -11.43 18.98
N GLU A 157 14.11 -11.22 18.43
CA GLU A 157 13.15 -12.29 18.15
C GLU A 157 13.61 -13.11 16.93
N SER A 158 13.47 -14.44 16.98
CA SER A 158 13.71 -15.27 15.81
C SER A 158 12.64 -15.03 14.75
N ILE A 159 13.07 -14.84 13.50
CA ILE A 159 12.18 -14.55 12.38
C ILE A 159 11.82 -15.86 11.71
N GLU A 160 10.63 -16.38 12.03
CA GLU A 160 10.01 -17.50 11.33
C GLU A 160 8.68 -17.02 10.71
N LEU A 161 8.44 -17.39 9.46
CA LEU A 161 7.23 -17.10 8.73
C LEU A 161 6.17 -18.19 8.93
#